data_c34c38ad06daf5889245c2710dfb31fa
#
_entry.id   c34c38ad06daf5889245c2710dfb31fa
#
_cell.length_a   1.000
_cell.length_b   1.000
_cell.length_c   1.000
_cell.angle_alpha   90.00
_cell.angle_beta   90.00
_cell.angle_gamma   90.00
#
_symmetry.space_group_name_H-M   'P 1'
#
loop_
_entity.id
_entity.type
_entity.pdbx_description
1 polymer ?
#
loop_
_entity_poly.entity_id
_entity_poly.type
_entity_poly.pdbx_seq_one_letter_code
_entity_poly.pdbx_strand_id
1 'polypeptide(L)'
;MKWLGARGRDGGIDTVPLPAGVGVGVGGGLSLCGKHAIGPDVQAALAQCGASTVVCLVEEHELDSRYPSYVQWLRAHVGADAVWFPIHDLHAPGLDRARVLLDDLHARLARGEHLLMHCAAGYGRTGTIAACLLIELGMTAPDALALVATCRPMAGPEVGAQRDLVDAVAASVGEP
;
A
#
# COMPACT_ATOMS: atom_id res chain seq x y z
N MET A 1 17.31 8.40 -19.58
CA MET A 1 16.50 8.22 -18.36
C MET A 1 17.21 8.93 -17.21
N LYS A 2 16.68 10.05 -16.71
CA LYS A 2 17.25 10.73 -15.55
C LYS A 2 17.04 9.83 -14.33
N TRP A 3 18.10 9.35 -13.74
CA TRP A 3 18.05 8.67 -12.45
C TRP A 3 17.56 9.69 -11.40
N LEU A 4 16.31 9.58 -11.01
CA LEU A 4 15.80 10.30 -9.86
C LEU A 4 16.27 9.52 -8.64
N GLY A 5 17.15 10.10 -7.82
CA GLY A 5 17.57 9.49 -6.57
C GLY A 5 16.39 9.13 -5.68
N ALA A 6 16.61 8.31 -4.65
CA ALA A 6 15.56 7.82 -3.75
C ALA A 6 14.60 8.94 -3.29
N ARG A 7 15.11 10.15 -3.00
CA ARG A 7 14.29 11.31 -2.62
C ARG A 7 13.32 11.80 -3.69
N GLY A 8 13.67 11.71 -4.97
CA GLY A 8 12.76 12.11 -6.04
C GLY A 8 11.61 11.12 -6.21
N ARG A 9 11.82 9.85 -5.83
CA ARG A 9 10.80 8.80 -5.84
C ARG A 9 9.98 8.80 -4.55
N ASP A 10 10.59 9.05 -3.39
CA ASP A 10 9.88 9.19 -2.11
C ASP A 10 8.87 10.34 -2.12
N GLY A 11 9.12 11.38 -2.91
CA GLY A 11 8.19 12.50 -3.11
C GLY A 11 7.12 12.25 -4.17
N GLY A 12 7.16 11.12 -4.91
CA GLY A 12 6.22 10.79 -5.97
C GLY A 12 5.09 9.88 -5.48
N ILE A 13 3.91 10.05 -6.10
CA ILE A 13 2.76 9.15 -5.93
C ILE A 13 2.54 8.43 -7.25
N ASP A 14 2.54 7.10 -7.23
CA ASP A 14 2.37 6.26 -8.40
C ASP A 14 1.04 5.52 -8.33
N THR A 15 0.23 5.63 -9.38
CA THR A 15 -1.05 4.91 -9.48
C THR A 15 -0.83 3.53 -10.06
N VAL A 16 -1.47 2.53 -9.44
CA VAL A 16 -1.48 1.14 -9.90
C VAL A 16 -2.85 0.84 -10.49
N PRO A 17 -2.95 0.46 -11.78
CA PRO A 17 -4.21 0.07 -12.37
C PRO A 17 -4.73 -1.21 -11.70
N LEU A 18 -6.02 -1.21 -11.37
CA LEU A 18 -6.69 -2.38 -10.78
C LEU A 18 -7.31 -3.24 -11.88
N PRO A 19 -7.36 -4.58 -11.70
CA PRO A 19 -8.01 -5.47 -12.65
C PRO A 19 -9.50 -5.12 -12.79
N ALA A 20 -10.00 -5.07 -14.02
CA ALA A 20 -11.38 -4.71 -14.30
C ALA A 20 -12.36 -5.81 -13.82
N GLY A 21 -13.42 -5.40 -13.16
CA GLY A 21 -14.62 -6.25 -12.95
C GLY A 21 -14.60 -7.16 -11.74
N VAL A 22 -13.58 -7.15 -10.89
CA VAL A 22 -13.53 -8.03 -9.72
C VAL A 22 -13.42 -7.21 -8.43
N GLY A 23 -14.56 -7.04 -7.73
CA GLY A 23 -14.57 -6.49 -6.37
C GLY A 23 -14.12 -5.04 -6.23
N VAL A 24 -14.08 -4.27 -7.33
CA VAL A 24 -13.74 -2.84 -7.30
C VAL A 24 -14.96 -2.03 -7.69
N GLY A 25 -15.42 -1.18 -6.77
CA GLY A 25 -16.52 -0.25 -7.01
C GLY A 25 -16.12 0.91 -7.92
N VAL A 26 -17.11 1.63 -8.42
CA VAL A 26 -16.89 2.84 -9.23
C VAL A 26 -16.11 3.87 -8.41
N GLY A 27 -14.96 4.31 -8.90
CA GLY A 27 -14.06 5.22 -8.21
C GLY A 27 -12.96 4.52 -7.39
N GLY A 28 -13.04 3.20 -7.19
CA GLY A 28 -12.01 2.43 -6.50
C GLY A 28 -10.66 2.53 -7.19
N GLY A 29 -9.59 2.73 -6.42
CA GLY A 29 -8.25 2.91 -6.96
C GLY A 29 -7.17 2.60 -5.94
N LEU A 30 -5.94 2.47 -6.44
CA LEU A 30 -4.75 2.24 -5.63
C LEU A 30 -3.62 3.15 -6.08
N SER A 31 -3.04 3.87 -5.15
CA SER A 31 -1.83 4.66 -5.35
C SER A 31 -0.81 4.33 -4.27
N LEU A 32 0.47 4.40 -4.61
CA LEU A 32 1.59 4.06 -3.75
C LEU A 32 2.53 5.24 -3.60
N CYS A 33 3.06 5.44 -2.38
CA CYS A 33 4.08 6.46 -2.12
C CYS A 33 5.00 6.09 -0.95
N GLY A 34 5.98 6.92 -0.68
CA GLY A 34 6.76 6.93 0.55
C GLY A 34 6.22 7.94 1.56
N LYS A 35 6.67 7.86 2.81
CA LYS A 35 6.24 8.77 3.89
C LYS A 35 6.53 10.25 3.61
N HIS A 36 7.53 10.53 2.79
CA HIS A 36 7.91 11.91 2.45
C HIS A 36 6.97 12.58 1.45
N ALA A 37 6.15 11.81 0.74
CA ALA A 37 5.11 12.34 -0.14
C ALA A 37 3.85 12.74 0.62
N ILE A 38 3.50 12.03 1.70
CA ILE A 38 2.25 12.24 2.45
C ILE A 38 2.46 12.96 3.78
N GLY A 39 3.58 12.72 4.45
CA GLY A 39 3.85 13.23 5.80
C GLY A 39 3.80 14.76 5.94
N PRO A 40 4.30 15.55 4.97
CA PRO A 40 4.23 17.01 5.03
C PRO A 40 2.81 17.58 4.97
N ASP A 41 1.94 16.99 4.13
CA ASP A 41 0.56 17.45 3.93
C ASP A 41 -0.31 16.31 3.38
N VAL A 42 -1.10 15.70 4.28
CA VAL A 42 -1.98 14.57 3.95
C VAL A 42 -3.04 14.96 2.94
N GLN A 43 -3.65 16.14 3.10
CA GLN A 43 -4.74 16.59 2.24
C GLN A 43 -4.24 16.87 0.81
N ALA A 44 -3.07 17.46 0.69
CA ALA A 44 -2.44 17.68 -0.61
C ALA A 44 -2.11 16.35 -1.30
N ALA A 45 -1.58 15.38 -0.57
CA ALA A 45 -1.27 14.05 -1.11
C ALA A 45 -2.53 13.30 -1.58
N LEU A 46 -3.59 13.31 -0.79
CA LEU A 46 -4.89 12.72 -1.15
C LEU A 46 -5.48 13.39 -2.40
N ALA A 47 -5.48 14.71 -2.44
CA ALA A 47 -5.98 15.48 -3.58
C ALA A 47 -5.18 15.21 -4.87
N GLN A 48 -3.86 15.05 -4.76
CA GLN A 48 -2.97 14.82 -5.91
C GLN A 48 -3.32 13.53 -6.68
N CYS A 49 -3.73 12.46 -5.97
CA CYS A 49 -4.08 11.19 -6.61
C CYS A 49 -5.58 10.88 -6.60
N GLY A 50 -6.40 11.75 -6.01
CA GLY A 50 -7.85 11.50 -5.88
C GLY A 50 -8.18 10.43 -4.85
N ALA A 51 -7.26 10.12 -3.93
CA ALA A 51 -7.49 9.13 -2.88
C ALA A 51 -8.41 9.66 -1.78
N SER A 52 -9.20 8.75 -1.21
CA SER A 52 -10.10 9.01 -0.09
C SER A 52 -9.65 8.35 1.22
N THR A 53 -8.72 7.40 1.12
CA THR A 53 -8.29 6.58 2.26
C THR A 53 -6.78 6.43 2.28
N VAL A 54 -6.17 6.69 3.43
CA VAL A 54 -4.74 6.44 3.67
C VAL A 54 -4.54 5.04 4.24
N VAL A 55 -3.57 4.31 3.69
CA VAL A 55 -3.10 3.03 4.26
C VAL A 55 -1.65 3.20 4.71
N CYS A 56 -1.45 3.37 6.01
CA CYS A 56 -0.14 3.59 6.62
C CYS A 56 0.43 2.27 7.15
N LEU A 57 1.57 1.84 6.62
CA LEU A 57 2.22 0.58 7.00
C LEU A 57 3.46 0.77 7.89
N VAL A 58 3.76 2.00 8.30
CA VAL A 58 4.92 2.28 9.15
C VAL A 58 4.56 2.35 10.63
N GLU A 59 5.54 2.07 11.45
CA GLU A 59 5.44 2.24 12.91
C GLU A 59 5.51 3.73 13.29
N GLU A 60 4.92 4.09 14.41
CA GLU A 60 4.83 5.48 14.86
C GLU A 60 6.20 6.15 14.97
N HIS A 61 7.19 5.44 15.52
CA HIS A 61 8.54 5.97 15.70
C HIS A 61 9.24 6.33 14.38
N GLU A 62 8.77 5.81 13.25
CA GLU A 62 9.28 6.16 11.93
C GLU A 62 8.73 7.52 11.42
N LEU A 63 7.70 8.05 12.07
CA LEU A 63 6.98 9.25 11.67
C LEU A 63 7.10 10.40 12.68
N ASP A 64 7.06 10.11 13.98
CA ASP A 64 6.82 11.06 15.06
C ASP A 64 7.82 12.21 15.12
N SER A 65 9.09 11.93 14.85
CA SER A 65 10.15 12.94 14.90
C SER A 65 10.08 13.94 13.73
N ARG A 66 9.59 13.52 12.58
CA ARG A 66 9.58 14.34 11.36
C ARG A 66 8.20 14.83 10.95
N TYR A 67 7.18 14.03 11.21
CA TYR A 67 5.80 14.28 10.81
C TYR A 67 4.81 14.12 11.98
N PRO A 68 4.99 14.85 13.11
CA PRO A 68 4.11 14.69 14.26
C PRO A 68 2.65 15.04 13.96
N SER A 69 2.42 16.01 13.08
CA SER A 69 1.06 16.38 12.65
C SER A 69 0.38 15.27 11.85
N TYR A 70 1.16 14.52 11.07
CA TYR A 70 0.64 13.35 10.36
C TYR A 70 0.27 12.22 11.33
N VAL A 71 1.08 11.97 12.35
CA VAL A 71 0.73 11.00 13.41
C VAL A 71 -0.56 11.39 14.11
N GLN A 72 -0.75 12.67 14.44
CA GLN A 72 -2.00 13.15 15.03
C GLN A 72 -3.20 12.94 14.08
N TRP A 73 -3.02 13.22 12.80
CA TRP A 73 -4.03 13.00 11.78
C TRP A 73 -4.40 11.51 11.69
N LEU A 74 -3.42 10.61 11.62
CA LEU A 74 -3.67 9.16 11.61
C LEU A 74 -4.50 8.72 12.80
N ARG A 75 -4.12 9.13 14.02
CA ARG A 75 -4.85 8.78 15.25
C ARG A 75 -6.31 9.25 15.23
N ALA A 76 -6.57 10.41 14.62
CA ALA A 76 -7.91 10.97 14.52
C ALA A 76 -8.78 10.30 13.44
N HIS A 77 -8.17 9.66 12.44
CA HIS A 77 -8.88 9.15 11.25
C HIS A 77 -8.87 7.61 11.12
N VAL A 78 -8.14 6.90 12.00
CA VAL A 78 -8.14 5.43 12.01
C VAL A 78 -9.56 4.88 12.19
N GLY A 79 -9.92 3.93 11.32
CA GLY A 79 -11.26 3.35 11.26
C GLY A 79 -12.25 4.10 10.35
N ALA A 80 -11.91 5.33 9.93
CA ALA A 80 -12.65 6.08 8.91
C ALA A 80 -11.79 6.20 7.63
N ASP A 81 -11.13 7.34 7.46
CA ASP A 81 -10.34 7.66 6.26
C ASP A 81 -8.88 7.17 6.35
N ALA A 82 -8.53 6.46 7.40
CA ALA A 82 -7.20 5.88 7.59
C ALA A 82 -7.26 4.43 8.08
N VAL A 83 -6.39 3.62 7.50
CA VAL A 83 -5.98 2.30 7.98
C VAL A 83 -4.54 2.42 8.45
N TRP A 84 -4.30 2.26 9.73
CA TRP A 84 -2.94 2.24 10.27
C TRP A 84 -2.58 0.83 10.70
N PHE A 85 -1.77 0.17 9.90
CA PHE A 85 -1.35 -1.22 10.10
C PHE A 85 0.17 -1.30 10.17
N PRO A 86 0.78 -1.06 11.34
CA PRO A 86 2.22 -1.04 11.46
C PRO A 86 2.87 -2.39 11.14
N ILE A 87 3.86 -2.36 10.26
CA ILE A 87 4.74 -3.47 9.93
C ILE A 87 6.16 -3.01 10.21
N HIS A 88 6.91 -3.78 11.02
CA HIS A 88 8.31 -3.48 11.27
C HIS A 88 9.10 -3.46 9.96
N ASP A 89 10.08 -2.56 9.85
CA ASP A 89 10.87 -2.44 8.62
C ASP A 89 11.55 -3.77 8.26
N LEU A 90 11.59 -4.08 6.96
CA LEU A 90 12.10 -5.34 6.43
C LEU A 90 11.37 -6.60 6.93
N HIS A 91 10.17 -6.46 7.51
CA HIS A 91 9.34 -7.58 7.95
C HIS A 91 8.04 -7.67 7.14
N ALA A 92 7.29 -8.74 7.38
CA ALA A 92 5.94 -8.95 6.89
C ALA A 92 5.04 -9.46 8.02
N PRO A 93 3.73 -9.16 7.99
CA PRO A 93 2.80 -9.80 8.92
C PRO A 93 2.65 -11.29 8.59
N GLY A 94 2.27 -12.10 9.58
CA GLY A 94 1.81 -13.46 9.32
C GLY A 94 0.51 -13.44 8.48
N LEU A 95 0.22 -14.56 7.81
CA LEU A 95 -0.90 -14.68 6.86
C LEU A 95 -2.24 -14.27 7.48
N ASP A 96 -2.54 -14.70 8.71
CA ASP A 96 -3.82 -14.38 9.36
C ASP A 96 -4.01 -12.86 9.57
N ARG A 97 -2.95 -12.16 10.02
CA ARG A 97 -2.98 -10.70 10.17
C ARG A 97 -3.06 -9.99 8.81
N ALA A 98 -2.34 -10.51 7.82
CA ALA A 98 -2.39 -9.98 6.46
C ALA A 98 -3.79 -10.11 5.87
N ARG A 99 -4.48 -11.23 6.10
CA ARG A 99 -5.85 -11.43 5.66
C ARG A 99 -6.82 -10.40 6.23
N VAL A 100 -6.75 -10.10 7.51
CA VAL A 100 -7.60 -9.07 8.13
C VAL A 100 -7.40 -7.71 7.44
N LEU A 101 -6.15 -7.35 7.12
CA LEU A 101 -5.85 -6.13 6.38
C LEU A 101 -6.41 -6.19 4.95
N LEU A 102 -6.11 -7.27 4.22
CA LEU A 102 -6.52 -7.42 2.82
C LEU A 102 -8.05 -7.43 2.67
N ASP A 103 -8.78 -8.06 3.58
CA ASP A 103 -10.25 -8.06 3.60
C ASP A 103 -10.80 -6.64 3.80
N ASP A 104 -10.23 -5.83 4.70
CA ASP A 104 -10.62 -4.43 4.87
C ASP A 104 -10.32 -3.60 3.62
N LEU A 105 -9.12 -3.75 3.06
CA LEU A 105 -8.74 -3.01 1.84
C LEU A 105 -9.63 -3.40 0.64
N HIS A 106 -9.93 -4.68 0.48
CA HIS A 106 -10.83 -5.15 -0.55
C HIS A 106 -12.24 -4.59 -0.38
N ALA A 107 -12.78 -4.61 0.85
CA ALA A 107 -14.08 -4.04 1.16
C ALA A 107 -14.14 -2.54 0.85
N ARG A 108 -13.07 -1.80 1.12
CA ARG A 108 -12.95 -0.37 0.78
C ARG A 108 -12.95 -0.14 -0.73
N LEU A 109 -12.16 -0.91 -1.47
CA LEU A 109 -12.16 -0.86 -2.93
C LEU A 109 -13.54 -1.18 -3.52
N ALA A 110 -14.24 -2.17 -2.95
CA ALA A 110 -15.59 -2.53 -3.38
C ALA A 110 -16.62 -1.41 -3.18
N ARG A 111 -16.41 -0.55 -2.15
CA ARG A 111 -17.21 0.67 -1.95
C ARG A 111 -16.79 1.85 -2.83
N GLY A 112 -15.77 1.67 -3.67
CA GLY A 112 -15.28 2.73 -4.55
C GLY A 112 -14.28 3.68 -3.89
N GLU A 113 -13.68 3.30 -2.74
CA GLU A 113 -12.63 4.10 -2.12
C GLU A 113 -11.33 3.99 -2.92
N HIS A 114 -10.62 5.10 -3.08
CA HIS A 114 -9.26 5.11 -3.63
C HIS A 114 -8.26 5.12 -2.48
N LEU A 115 -7.39 4.11 -2.46
CA LEU A 115 -6.41 3.91 -1.40
C LEU A 115 -5.08 4.56 -1.76
N LEU A 116 -4.51 5.37 -0.86
CA LEU A 116 -3.12 5.82 -0.91
C LEU A 116 -2.32 5.04 0.13
N MET A 117 -1.56 4.06 -0.33
CA MET A 117 -0.78 3.16 0.53
C MET A 117 0.69 3.59 0.58
N HIS A 118 1.26 3.59 1.79
CA HIS A 118 2.66 3.94 1.97
C HIS A 118 3.36 3.18 3.09
N CYS A 119 4.68 3.10 2.99
CA CYS A 119 5.59 2.79 4.09
C CYS A 119 6.67 3.90 4.19
N ALA A 120 7.91 3.58 4.56
CA ALA A 120 8.97 4.59 4.60
C ALA A 120 9.31 5.10 3.20
N ALA A 121 9.82 4.25 2.32
CA ALA A 121 10.16 4.58 0.93
C ALA A 121 9.04 4.26 -0.07
N GLY A 122 8.06 3.45 0.33
CA GLY A 122 7.01 2.95 -0.55
C GLY A 122 7.47 1.80 -1.45
N TYR A 123 8.46 1.02 -1.01
CA TYR A 123 9.02 -0.09 -1.79
C TYR A 123 8.65 -1.46 -1.20
N GLY A 124 9.31 -1.89 -0.12
CA GLY A 124 9.20 -3.26 0.40
C GLY A 124 7.83 -3.59 0.98
N ARG A 125 7.48 -3.01 2.11
CA ARG A 125 6.18 -3.22 2.80
C ARG A 125 5.01 -2.84 1.90
N THR A 126 5.08 -1.68 1.28
CA THR A 126 4.05 -1.16 0.37
C THR A 126 3.89 -2.07 -0.85
N GLY A 127 4.99 -2.39 -1.53
CA GLY A 127 4.95 -3.23 -2.74
C GLY A 127 4.48 -4.66 -2.44
N THR A 128 4.84 -5.20 -1.27
CA THR A 128 4.38 -6.53 -0.82
C THR A 128 2.88 -6.55 -0.59
N ILE A 129 2.34 -5.62 0.20
CA ILE A 129 0.89 -5.56 0.49
C ILE A 129 0.10 -5.21 -0.77
N ALA A 130 0.60 -4.32 -1.63
CA ALA A 130 -0.03 -4.01 -2.91
C ALA A 130 -0.12 -5.25 -3.82
N ALA A 131 0.96 -6.04 -3.93
CA ALA A 131 0.93 -7.29 -4.69
C ALA A 131 -0.06 -8.31 -4.10
N CYS A 132 -0.09 -8.47 -2.77
CA CYS A 132 -1.07 -9.32 -2.11
C CYS A 132 -2.51 -8.89 -2.40
N LEU A 133 -2.79 -7.58 -2.36
CA LEU A 133 -4.13 -7.05 -2.69
C LEU A 133 -4.52 -7.32 -4.14
N LEU A 134 -3.58 -7.19 -5.09
CA LEU A 134 -3.83 -7.51 -6.50
C LEU A 134 -4.10 -9.00 -6.72
N ILE A 135 -3.45 -9.88 -5.93
CA ILE A 135 -3.72 -11.33 -5.95
C ILE A 135 -5.13 -11.62 -5.44
N GLU A 136 -5.57 -10.98 -4.35
CA GLU A 136 -6.96 -11.08 -3.87
C GLU A 136 -7.98 -10.59 -4.93
N LEU A 137 -7.58 -9.66 -5.78
CA LEU A 137 -8.38 -9.16 -6.90
C LEU A 137 -8.28 -10.06 -8.16
N GLY A 138 -7.67 -11.24 -8.06
CA GLY A 138 -7.65 -12.27 -9.09
C GLY A 138 -6.42 -12.27 -10.01
N MET A 139 -5.38 -11.47 -9.73
CA MET A 139 -4.13 -11.54 -10.48
C MET A 139 -3.28 -12.73 -10.02
N THR A 140 -2.46 -13.26 -10.93
CA THR A 140 -1.40 -14.19 -10.52
C THR A 140 -0.31 -13.47 -9.74
N ALA A 141 0.41 -14.16 -8.87
CA ALA A 141 1.50 -13.54 -8.11
C ALA A 141 2.60 -12.94 -9.02
N PRO A 142 3.07 -13.62 -10.08
CA PRO A 142 4.02 -13.04 -11.02
C PRO A 142 3.51 -11.74 -11.67
N ASP A 143 2.24 -11.70 -12.12
CA ASP A 143 1.67 -10.54 -12.78
C ASP A 143 1.48 -9.37 -11.79
N ALA A 144 1.02 -9.65 -10.58
CA ALA A 144 0.87 -8.65 -9.53
C ALA A 144 2.21 -8.00 -9.16
N LEU A 145 3.25 -8.80 -8.96
CA LEU A 145 4.60 -8.31 -8.67
C LEU A 145 5.18 -7.48 -9.83
N ALA A 146 5.01 -7.95 -11.06
CA ALA A 146 5.47 -7.24 -12.25
C ALA A 146 4.75 -5.90 -12.43
N LEU A 147 3.43 -5.87 -12.20
CA LEU A 147 2.64 -4.64 -12.30
C LEU A 147 3.08 -3.60 -11.26
N VAL A 148 3.21 -4.01 -9.99
CA VAL A 148 3.67 -3.12 -8.91
C VAL A 148 5.04 -2.54 -9.22
N ALA A 149 6.01 -3.38 -9.63
CA ALA A 149 7.36 -2.95 -9.98
C ALA A 149 7.40 -2.05 -11.23
N THR A 150 6.49 -2.23 -12.16
CA THR A 150 6.36 -1.37 -13.35
C THR A 150 5.82 0.00 -12.98
N CYS A 151 4.78 0.07 -12.15
CA CYS A 151 4.17 1.34 -11.74
C CYS A 151 5.07 2.11 -10.78
N ARG A 152 5.71 1.41 -9.84
CA ARG A 152 6.67 2.00 -8.90
C ARG A 152 7.96 1.20 -8.92
N PRO A 153 8.97 1.60 -9.70
CA PRO A 153 10.24 0.90 -9.79
C PRO A 153 10.85 0.65 -8.41
N MET A 154 11.35 -0.56 -8.17
CA MET A 154 11.85 -1.11 -6.92
C MET A 154 10.77 -1.54 -5.89
N ALA A 155 9.49 -1.27 -6.14
CA ALA A 155 8.45 -1.74 -5.23
C ALA A 155 8.22 -3.24 -5.39
N GLY A 156 8.15 -3.93 -4.25
CA GLY A 156 7.98 -5.38 -4.15
C GLY A 156 8.71 -5.94 -2.93
N PRO A 157 8.66 -7.26 -2.71
CA PRO A 157 9.36 -7.90 -1.60
C PRO A 157 10.87 -7.65 -1.65
N GLU A 158 11.43 -7.11 -0.55
CA GLU A 158 12.86 -6.86 -0.37
C GLU A 158 13.57 -7.97 0.39
N VAL A 159 12.83 -8.76 1.17
CA VAL A 159 13.34 -9.83 2.03
C VAL A 159 12.48 -11.08 1.94
N GLY A 160 13.01 -12.23 2.41
CA GLY A 160 12.35 -13.53 2.35
C GLY A 160 10.95 -13.54 2.96
N ALA A 161 10.78 -12.99 4.17
CA ALA A 161 9.48 -12.95 4.85
C ALA A 161 8.39 -12.20 4.04
N GLN A 162 8.75 -11.18 3.30
CA GLN A 162 7.82 -10.46 2.41
C GLN A 162 7.46 -11.33 1.20
N ARG A 163 8.43 -12.05 0.65
CA ARG A 163 8.19 -13.00 -0.45
C ARG A 163 7.31 -14.16 0.00
N ASP A 164 7.61 -14.73 1.18
CA ASP A 164 6.84 -15.83 1.76
C ASP A 164 5.38 -15.42 1.98
N LEU A 165 5.10 -14.18 2.37
CA LEU A 165 3.73 -13.68 2.48
C LEU A 165 3.02 -13.65 1.12
N VAL A 166 3.67 -13.16 0.07
CA VAL A 166 3.09 -13.14 -1.28
C VAL A 166 2.74 -14.55 -1.74
N ASP A 167 3.66 -15.50 -1.54
CA ASP A 167 3.46 -16.91 -1.92
C ASP A 167 2.34 -17.55 -1.11
N ALA A 168 2.25 -17.26 0.21
CA ALA A 168 1.18 -17.77 1.08
C ALA A 168 -0.20 -17.21 0.69
N VAL A 169 -0.30 -15.92 0.37
CA VAL A 169 -1.55 -15.31 -0.12
C VAL A 169 -1.96 -15.95 -1.44
N ALA A 170 -1.03 -16.10 -2.39
CA ALA A 170 -1.31 -16.71 -3.67
C ALA A 170 -1.82 -18.17 -3.53
N ALA A 171 -1.20 -18.96 -2.65
CA ALA A 171 -1.64 -20.32 -2.37
C ALA A 171 -3.06 -20.36 -1.78
N SER A 172 -3.37 -19.45 -0.88
CA SER A 172 -4.67 -19.40 -0.17
C SER A 172 -5.85 -18.93 -1.04
N VAL A 173 -5.60 -18.17 -2.09
CA VAL A 173 -6.64 -17.75 -3.08
C VAL A 173 -6.90 -18.86 -4.11
N GLY A 174 -5.92 -19.72 -4.37
CA GLY A 174 -6.03 -20.82 -5.33
C GLY A 174 -6.69 -22.10 -4.79
N GLU A 175 -7.02 -22.15 -3.49
CA GLU A 175 -7.76 -23.30 -2.93
C GLU A 175 -9.28 -23.07 -3.07
N PRO A 176 -10.00 -23.99 -3.75
CA PRO A 176 -11.45 -23.95 -3.90
C PRO A 176 -12.19 -24.21 -2.59
#